data_616d158786a280c119dddaf2db083744
#
_entry.id   616d158786a280c119dddaf2db083744
#
_cell.length_a   1.000
_cell.length_b   1.000
_cell.length_c   1.000
_cell.angle_alpha   90.00
_cell.angle_beta   90.00
_cell.angle_gamma   90.00
#
_symmetry.space_group_name_H-M   'P 1'
#
loop_
_entity.id
_entity.type
_entity.pdbx_description
1 polymer ?
#
loop_
_entity_poly.entity_id
_entity_poly.type
_entity_poly.pdbx_seq_one_letter_code
_entity_poly.pdbx_strand_id
1 'polypeptide(L)'
;MLRTKSLAALIMGTALISLPAFSQEGGPENRSEASVQFFGTFLKQTDSHGVRQTASDSGGVLASYAFFFTKHQGVEVNYGYSRSTQSYDFGLGPLGTNANQHEITGAYTYRFPMSRITPFVQAGIGGLIFDPRNFPGANSQGRVAFLYGAGADWSVTKRIFVRAQYRGLVFNSPTFDIAANLGADRVTHQAEPTIGLGFRF
;
A
#
# COMPACT_ATOMS: atom_id res chain seq x y z
N MET A 1 -7.46 26.59 19.02
CA MET A 1 -7.85 25.55 18.07
C MET A 1 -6.73 24.51 17.97
N LEU A 2 -6.80 23.42 18.75
CA LEU A 2 -5.82 22.33 18.69
C LEU A 2 -6.05 21.56 17.37
N ARG A 3 -4.99 21.42 16.59
CA ARG A 3 -5.02 20.78 15.28
C ARG A 3 -5.27 19.28 15.46
N THR A 4 -6.41 18.81 15.04
CA THR A 4 -6.85 17.39 15.04
C THR A 4 -5.91 16.42 14.28
N LYS A 5 -4.94 16.94 13.55
CA LYS A 5 -3.92 16.17 12.79
C LYS A 5 -2.89 15.44 13.67
N SER A 6 -2.66 15.89 14.91
CA SER A 6 -1.67 15.26 15.82
C SER A 6 -2.23 14.05 16.59
N LEU A 7 -3.55 13.94 16.72
CA LEU A 7 -4.17 12.87 17.50
C LEU A 7 -4.19 11.53 16.75
N ALA A 8 -4.37 11.58 15.42
CA ALA A 8 -4.38 10.38 14.57
C ALA A 8 -3.01 9.69 14.51
N ALA A 9 -1.92 10.48 14.49
CA ALA A 9 -0.56 9.92 14.49
C ALA A 9 -0.18 9.29 15.84
N LEU A 10 -0.73 9.80 16.95
CA LEU A 10 -0.47 9.26 18.29
C LEU A 10 -1.22 7.94 18.52
N ILE A 11 -2.44 7.82 18.00
CA ILE A 11 -3.25 6.60 18.15
C ILE A 11 -2.66 5.44 17.33
N MET A 12 -2.08 5.72 16.16
CA MET A 12 -1.40 4.70 15.34
C MET A 12 -0.09 4.20 15.96
N GLY A 13 0.66 5.07 16.62
CA GLY A 13 1.93 4.70 17.27
C GLY A 13 1.74 3.80 18.50
N THR A 14 0.63 3.93 19.22
CA THR A 14 0.35 3.14 20.44
C THR A 14 -0.29 1.79 20.13
N ALA A 15 -1.00 1.64 19.02
CA ALA A 15 -1.63 0.36 18.63
C ALA A 15 -0.60 -0.73 18.22
N LEU A 16 0.60 -0.33 17.81
CA LEU A 16 1.68 -1.27 17.43
C LEU A 16 2.46 -1.83 18.64
N ILE A 17 2.33 -1.25 19.82
CA ILE A 17 3.14 -1.62 21.00
C ILE A 17 2.39 -2.59 21.94
N SER A 18 1.07 -2.75 21.80
CA SER A 18 0.24 -3.56 22.67
C SER A 18 -0.30 -4.85 22.03
N LEU A 19 0.49 -5.50 21.18
CA LEU A 19 0.13 -6.85 20.74
C LEU A 19 0.42 -7.82 21.89
N PRO A 20 -0.60 -8.42 22.53
CA PRO A 20 -0.37 -9.43 23.55
C PRO A 20 0.35 -10.60 22.89
N ALA A 21 1.47 -10.99 23.45
CA ALA A 21 2.12 -12.24 23.13
C ALA A 21 1.20 -13.38 23.61
N PHE A 22 0.24 -13.77 22.79
CA PHE A 22 -0.50 -15.00 23.01
C PHE A 22 0.41 -16.18 22.68
N SER A 23 1.23 -16.56 23.65
CA SER A 23 1.84 -17.87 23.71
C SER A 23 0.71 -18.86 24.02
N GLN A 24 0.07 -19.42 22.99
CA GLN A 24 -0.78 -20.58 23.15
C GLN A 24 0.04 -21.83 22.84
N GLU A 25 0.27 -22.64 23.86
CA GLU A 25 0.78 -23.98 23.72
C GLU A 25 -0.11 -24.80 22.78
N GLY A 26 0.49 -25.37 21.70
CA GLY A 26 -0.14 -26.38 20.85
C GLY A 26 -0.65 -25.94 19.47
N GLY A 27 -0.47 -24.69 19.05
CA GLY A 27 -0.78 -24.25 17.68
C GLY A 27 0.44 -24.35 16.71
N PRO A 28 0.26 -24.19 15.39
CA PRO A 28 1.36 -24.09 14.46
C PRO A 28 2.28 -22.95 14.90
N GLU A 29 3.56 -23.27 15.14
CA GLU A 29 4.59 -22.31 15.50
C GLU A 29 4.55 -21.11 14.52
N ASN A 30 4.57 -19.88 15.04
CA ASN A 30 4.63 -18.63 14.29
C ASN A 30 3.38 -18.32 13.43
N ARG A 31 2.26 -18.01 14.08
CA ARG A 31 1.03 -17.56 13.39
C ARG A 31 1.04 -16.11 12.97
N SER A 32 1.88 -15.30 13.59
CA SER A 32 1.96 -13.86 13.36
C SER A 32 3.24 -13.50 12.63
N GLU A 33 3.11 -12.64 11.64
CA GLU A 33 4.23 -12.13 10.85
C GLU A 33 4.12 -10.60 10.76
N ALA A 34 5.23 -9.92 10.93
CA ALA A 34 5.34 -8.49 10.67
C ALA A 34 6.46 -8.26 9.64
N SER A 35 6.25 -7.33 8.70
CA SER A 35 7.27 -7.02 7.71
C SER A 35 7.33 -5.53 7.39
N VAL A 36 8.51 -5.09 6.98
CA VAL A 36 8.74 -3.76 6.42
C VAL A 36 9.40 -3.94 5.07
N GLN A 37 8.84 -3.27 4.06
CA GLN A 37 9.21 -3.43 2.67
C GLN A 37 9.38 -2.08 2.02
N PHE A 38 10.26 -1.99 1.03
CA PHE A 38 10.33 -0.87 0.10
C PHE A 38 9.58 -1.24 -1.17
N PHE A 39 8.89 -0.30 -1.75
CA PHE A 39 8.18 -0.51 -3.02
C PHE A 39 8.44 0.63 -4.01
N GLY A 40 8.38 0.28 -5.30
CA GLY A 40 8.26 1.25 -6.38
C GLY A 40 6.81 1.33 -6.84
N THR A 41 6.36 2.51 -7.21
CA THR A 41 5.02 2.74 -7.74
C THR A 41 5.10 3.03 -9.23
N PHE A 42 4.41 2.23 -10.03
CA PHE A 42 4.28 2.41 -11.48
C PHE A 42 2.82 2.59 -11.84
N LEU A 43 2.47 3.76 -12.34
CA LEU A 43 1.12 4.08 -12.80
C LEU A 43 1.05 3.93 -14.33
N LYS A 44 0.02 3.26 -14.81
CA LYS A 44 -0.23 3.18 -16.26
C LYS A 44 -0.61 4.56 -16.76
N GLN A 45 0.14 5.08 -17.73
CA GLN A 45 -0.16 6.34 -18.42
C GLN A 45 -1.54 6.26 -19.07
N THR A 46 -2.32 7.33 -18.94
CA THR A 46 -3.62 7.43 -19.59
C THR A 46 -3.68 8.72 -20.38
N ASP A 47 -3.80 8.60 -21.69
CA ASP A 47 -4.05 9.73 -22.60
C ASP A 47 -5.56 9.96 -22.69
N SER A 48 -6.04 11.15 -22.36
CA SER A 48 -7.44 11.55 -22.52
C SER A 48 -7.55 12.98 -23.01
N HIS A 49 -8.23 13.16 -24.15
CA HIS A 49 -8.60 14.48 -24.70
C HIS A 49 -7.46 15.49 -24.83
N GLY A 50 -6.24 15.03 -25.21
CA GLY A 50 -5.09 15.92 -25.41
C GLY A 50 -4.33 16.31 -24.14
N VAL A 51 -4.73 15.82 -22.98
CA VAL A 51 -4.00 15.99 -21.71
C VAL A 51 -3.24 14.70 -21.41
N ARG A 52 -1.90 14.79 -21.42
CA ARG A 52 -1.02 13.70 -21.03
C ARG A 52 -0.78 13.74 -19.54
N GLN A 53 -1.38 12.79 -18.81
CA GLN A 53 -1.14 12.61 -17.39
C GLN A 53 0.02 11.62 -17.23
N THR A 54 1.17 12.11 -16.78
CA THR A 54 2.33 11.30 -16.44
C THR A 54 2.55 11.38 -14.96
N ALA A 55 2.45 10.26 -14.26
CA ALA A 55 2.92 10.17 -12.89
C ALA A 55 4.37 9.70 -12.91
N SER A 56 5.25 10.38 -12.18
CA SER A 56 6.62 9.92 -12.02
C SER A 56 6.65 8.66 -11.17
N ASP A 57 7.55 7.74 -11.53
CA ASP A 57 7.88 6.60 -10.69
C ASP A 57 8.26 7.11 -9.30
N SER A 58 7.64 6.55 -8.29
CA SER A 58 7.87 6.95 -6.90
C SER A 58 8.22 5.74 -6.06
N GLY A 59 8.95 5.99 -4.99
CA GLY A 59 9.27 4.98 -3.99
C GLY A 59 8.48 5.18 -2.71
N GLY A 60 8.25 4.09 -2.00
CA GLY A 60 7.53 4.09 -0.73
C GLY A 60 8.00 3.02 0.23
N VAL A 61 7.42 3.07 1.43
CA VAL A 61 7.63 2.08 2.49
C VAL A 61 6.29 1.46 2.85
N LEU A 62 6.25 0.14 2.97
CA LEU A 62 5.09 -0.66 3.34
C LEU A 62 5.39 -1.40 4.64
N ALA A 63 4.56 -1.20 5.65
CA ALA A 63 4.52 -2.01 6.86
C ALA A 63 3.33 -2.96 6.77
N SER A 64 3.55 -4.25 7.07
CA SER A 64 2.51 -5.27 7.01
C SER A 64 2.49 -6.10 8.28
N TYR A 65 1.30 -6.46 8.69
CA TYR A 65 1.07 -7.44 9.75
C TYR A 65 0.10 -8.51 9.23
N ALA A 66 0.52 -9.77 9.32
CA ALA A 66 -0.29 -10.91 8.90
C ALA A 66 -0.54 -11.86 10.07
N PHE A 67 -1.76 -12.38 10.14
CA PHE A 67 -2.16 -13.42 11.07
C PHE A 67 -2.66 -14.64 10.28
N PHE A 68 -2.02 -15.79 10.49
CA PHE A 68 -2.35 -17.04 9.83
C PHE A 68 -3.14 -17.97 10.77
N PHE A 69 -4.41 -18.23 10.41
CA PHE A 69 -5.25 -19.16 11.16
C PHE A 69 -4.99 -20.61 10.78
N THR A 70 -4.39 -20.87 9.62
CA THR A 70 -3.87 -22.19 9.20
C THR A 70 -2.47 -22.04 8.60
N LYS A 71 -1.81 -23.14 8.26
CA LYS A 71 -0.53 -23.13 7.56
C LYS A 71 -0.60 -22.47 6.17
N HIS A 72 -1.79 -22.39 5.59
CA HIS A 72 -2.01 -21.90 4.22
C HIS A 72 -2.77 -20.58 4.17
N GLN A 73 -3.58 -20.26 5.16
CA GLN A 73 -4.58 -19.19 5.09
C GLN A 73 -4.38 -18.18 6.20
N GLY A 74 -4.43 -16.91 5.85
CA GLY A 74 -4.31 -15.82 6.79
C GLY A 74 -4.94 -14.53 6.27
N VAL A 75 -4.91 -13.53 7.13
CA VAL A 75 -5.29 -12.15 6.80
C VAL A 75 -4.10 -11.25 7.04
N GLU A 76 -3.94 -10.26 6.20
CA GLU A 76 -2.85 -9.30 6.26
C GLU A 76 -3.42 -7.87 6.24
N VAL A 77 -2.91 -7.02 7.12
CA VAL A 77 -3.19 -5.58 7.13
C VAL A 77 -1.91 -4.87 6.74
N ASN A 78 -2.04 -3.92 5.82
CA ASN A 78 -0.92 -3.17 5.30
C ASN A 78 -1.12 -1.67 5.50
N TYR A 79 -0.03 -0.97 5.81
CA TYR A 79 0.06 0.48 5.75
C TYR A 79 1.22 0.87 4.86
N GLY A 80 0.90 1.59 3.78
CA GLY A 80 1.85 2.11 2.81
C GLY A 80 1.97 3.62 2.88
N TYR A 81 3.18 4.13 2.69
CA TYR A 81 3.45 5.55 2.50
C TYR A 81 4.35 5.74 1.28
N SER A 82 3.91 6.55 0.35
CA SER A 82 4.72 6.96 -0.81
C SER A 82 4.58 8.46 -1.07
N ARG A 83 5.57 9.01 -1.76
CA ARG A 83 5.55 10.37 -2.25
C ARG A 83 5.70 10.32 -3.76
N SER A 84 4.70 10.83 -4.48
CA SER A 84 4.71 10.93 -5.93
C SER A 84 4.69 12.39 -6.37
N THR A 85 5.36 12.67 -7.49
CA THR A 85 5.22 13.94 -8.19
C THR A 85 4.31 13.68 -9.38
N GLN A 86 3.14 14.29 -9.40
CA GLN A 86 2.22 14.24 -10.53
C GLN A 86 2.50 15.44 -11.43
N SER A 87 2.79 15.19 -12.69
CA SER A 87 3.02 16.23 -13.71
C SER A 87 1.83 16.25 -14.66
N TYR A 88 1.19 17.40 -14.77
CA TYR A 88 0.12 17.67 -15.73
C TYR A 88 0.70 18.55 -16.85
N ASP A 89 0.69 18.07 -18.09
CA ASP A 89 1.10 18.84 -19.24
C ASP A 89 -0.15 19.29 -20.01
N PHE A 90 -0.41 20.60 -19.96
CA PHE A 90 -1.53 21.26 -20.65
C PHE A 90 -1.06 21.96 -21.94
N GLY A 91 0.14 21.64 -22.47
CA GLY A 91 0.69 22.32 -23.64
C GLY A 91 1.31 23.70 -23.38
N LEU A 92 1.28 24.18 -22.11
CA LEU A 92 1.91 25.42 -21.65
C LEU A 92 3.09 25.20 -20.69
N GLY A 93 3.50 23.93 -20.53
CA GLY A 93 4.56 23.48 -19.64
C GLY A 93 4.05 22.60 -18.50
N PRO A 94 4.88 21.69 -17.97
CA PRO A 94 4.47 20.76 -16.95
C PRO A 94 4.27 21.46 -15.60
N LEU A 95 3.09 21.37 -15.01
CA LEU A 95 2.80 21.74 -13.63
C LEU A 95 2.98 20.51 -12.75
N GLY A 96 4.05 20.46 -11.95
CA GLY A 96 4.35 19.37 -11.03
C GLY A 96 3.70 19.61 -9.66
N THR A 97 2.91 18.66 -9.18
CA THR A 97 2.35 18.67 -7.81
C THR A 97 2.87 17.49 -7.02
N ASN A 98 3.51 17.76 -5.88
CA ASN A 98 3.92 16.73 -4.95
C ASN A 98 2.71 16.29 -4.12
N ALA A 99 2.33 15.02 -4.21
CA ALA A 99 1.28 14.43 -3.40
C ALA A 99 1.86 13.33 -2.51
N ASN A 100 1.50 13.36 -1.23
CA ASN A 100 1.73 12.21 -0.36
C ASN A 100 0.55 11.26 -0.50
N GLN A 101 0.86 9.97 -0.64
CA GLN A 101 -0.12 8.90 -0.69
C GLN A 101 0.02 8.04 0.56
N HIS A 102 -1.07 7.88 1.28
CA HIS A 102 -1.21 6.92 2.37
C HIS A 102 -2.12 5.80 1.90
N GLU A 103 -1.71 4.57 2.15
CA GLU A 103 -2.46 3.38 1.83
C GLU A 103 -2.77 2.62 3.11
N ILE A 104 -4.02 2.16 3.25
CA ILE A 104 -4.43 1.21 4.29
C ILE A 104 -5.21 0.12 3.59
N THR A 105 -4.69 -1.13 3.58
CA THR A 105 -5.33 -2.26 2.91
C THR A 105 -5.45 -3.46 3.84
N GLY A 106 -6.51 -4.23 3.66
CA GLY A 106 -6.70 -5.54 4.27
C GLY A 106 -6.80 -6.60 3.17
N ALA A 107 -6.08 -7.70 3.30
CA ALA A 107 -6.03 -8.76 2.31
C ALA A 107 -6.19 -10.13 2.94
N TYR A 108 -6.84 -11.03 2.23
CA TYR A 108 -6.76 -12.45 2.46
C TYR A 108 -5.55 -13.00 1.71
N THR A 109 -4.71 -13.78 2.41
CA THR A 109 -3.49 -14.34 1.88
C THR A 109 -3.55 -15.86 1.92
N TYR A 110 -3.27 -16.49 0.78
CA TYR A 110 -3.09 -17.93 0.67
C TYR A 110 -1.65 -18.23 0.33
N ARG A 111 -0.97 -19.04 1.15
CA ARG A 111 0.44 -19.39 1.00
C ARG A 111 0.64 -20.89 0.75
N PHE A 112 1.71 -21.19 0.02
CA PHE A 112 2.14 -22.55 -0.36
C PHE A 112 3.46 -22.87 0.33
N PRO A 113 3.47 -23.33 1.61
CA PRO A 113 4.71 -23.56 2.35
C PRO A 113 5.55 -24.64 1.69
N MET A 114 6.78 -24.29 1.32
CA MET A 114 7.82 -25.19 0.87
C MET A 114 9.02 -25.12 1.85
N SER A 115 10.08 -25.85 1.61
CA SER A 115 11.22 -25.95 2.56
C SER A 115 11.80 -24.59 2.99
N ARG A 116 12.25 -23.77 2.03
CA ARG A 116 12.86 -22.45 2.31
C ARG A 116 12.10 -21.29 1.68
N ILE A 117 11.27 -21.55 0.69
CA ILE A 117 10.52 -20.56 -0.04
C ILE A 117 9.03 -20.83 0.21
N THR A 118 8.28 -19.79 0.48
CA THR A 118 6.84 -19.85 0.68
C THR A 118 6.18 -18.89 -0.32
N PRO A 119 5.83 -19.37 -1.52
CA PRO A 119 5.01 -18.57 -2.44
C PRO A 119 3.65 -18.27 -1.82
N PHE A 120 3.08 -17.14 -2.19
CA PHE A 120 1.74 -16.75 -1.76
C PHE A 120 1.02 -15.90 -2.80
N VAL A 121 -0.29 -15.88 -2.69
CA VAL A 121 -1.18 -15.00 -3.43
C VAL A 121 -2.07 -14.27 -2.43
N GLN A 122 -2.48 -13.05 -2.77
CA GLN A 122 -3.32 -12.23 -1.92
C GLN A 122 -4.36 -11.47 -2.72
N ALA A 123 -5.51 -11.24 -2.11
CA ALA A 123 -6.56 -10.38 -2.64
C ALA A 123 -7.26 -9.66 -1.48
N GLY A 124 -7.65 -8.41 -1.71
CA GLY A 124 -8.22 -7.61 -0.65
C GLY A 124 -8.78 -6.27 -1.11
N ILE A 125 -9.09 -5.45 -0.14
CA ILE A 125 -9.62 -4.10 -0.35
C ILE A 125 -8.95 -3.14 0.61
N GLY A 126 -8.98 -1.86 0.29
CA GLY A 126 -8.49 -0.81 1.18
C GLY A 126 -8.83 0.59 0.72
N GLY A 127 -8.16 1.55 1.32
CA GLY A 127 -8.30 2.97 1.02
C GLY A 127 -6.95 3.60 0.70
N LEU A 128 -6.95 4.47 -0.29
CA LEU A 128 -5.86 5.36 -0.64
C LEU A 128 -6.26 6.78 -0.27
N ILE A 129 -5.41 7.48 0.46
CA ILE A 129 -5.60 8.88 0.84
C ILE A 129 -4.50 9.68 0.17
N PHE A 130 -4.90 10.61 -0.68
CA PHE A 130 -4.02 11.52 -1.38
C PHE A 130 -4.05 12.88 -0.70
N ASP A 131 -2.88 13.37 -0.26
CA ASP A 131 -2.74 14.68 0.41
C ASP A 131 -1.86 15.59 -0.47
N PRO A 132 -2.47 16.50 -1.25
CA PRO A 132 -1.75 17.46 -2.07
C PRO A 132 -1.11 18.53 -1.18
N ARG A 133 0.21 18.78 -1.33
CA ARG A 133 0.92 19.72 -0.45
C ARG A 133 1.08 21.13 -1.00
N ASN A 134 1.02 21.31 -2.31
CA ASN A 134 1.41 22.57 -2.96
C ASN A 134 0.26 23.28 -3.70
N PHE A 135 -0.99 22.94 -3.43
CA PHE A 135 -2.14 23.60 -4.06
C PHE A 135 -3.03 24.24 -2.99
N PRO A 136 -3.07 25.60 -2.87
CA PRO A 136 -4.01 26.27 -2.00
C PRO A 136 -5.45 25.95 -2.44
N GLY A 137 -6.22 25.29 -1.57
CA GLY A 137 -7.61 24.94 -1.83
C GLY A 137 -7.87 23.48 -2.25
N ALA A 138 -6.84 22.66 -2.51
CA ALA A 138 -7.04 21.24 -2.78
C ALA A 138 -7.28 20.48 -1.47
N ASN A 139 -8.39 19.74 -1.40
CA ASN A 139 -8.74 18.89 -0.26
C ASN A 139 -8.14 17.49 -0.43
N SER A 140 -7.79 16.85 0.70
CA SER A 140 -7.40 15.45 0.72
C SER A 140 -8.54 14.58 0.18
N GLN A 141 -8.22 13.66 -0.73
CA GLN A 141 -9.21 12.76 -1.33
C GLN A 141 -8.92 11.32 -0.95
N GLY A 142 -9.96 10.61 -0.48
CA GLY A 142 -9.94 9.17 -0.23
C GLY A 142 -10.51 8.40 -1.43
N ARG A 143 -9.88 7.28 -1.79
CA ARG A 143 -10.36 6.36 -2.82
C ARG A 143 -10.34 4.93 -2.29
N VAL A 144 -11.41 4.19 -2.55
CA VAL A 144 -11.43 2.75 -2.30
C VAL A 144 -10.62 2.06 -3.39
N ALA A 145 -9.79 1.11 -3.00
CA ALA A 145 -8.95 0.33 -3.89
C ALA A 145 -9.20 -1.16 -3.69
N PHE A 146 -9.20 -1.91 -4.78
CA PHE A 146 -9.09 -3.36 -4.79
C PHE A 146 -7.61 -3.73 -4.88
N LEU A 147 -7.15 -4.59 -3.97
CA LEU A 147 -5.79 -5.11 -3.91
C LEU A 147 -5.75 -6.54 -4.42
N TYR A 148 -4.77 -6.86 -5.27
CA TYR A 148 -4.38 -8.21 -5.59
C TYR A 148 -2.84 -8.30 -5.64
N GLY A 149 -2.29 -9.50 -5.44
CA GLY A 149 -0.86 -9.66 -5.49
C GLY A 149 -0.40 -11.10 -5.41
N ALA A 150 0.86 -11.28 -5.71
CA ALA A 150 1.56 -12.53 -5.55
C ALA A 150 3.01 -12.28 -5.16
N GLY A 151 3.61 -13.19 -4.41
CA GLY A 151 4.98 -13.06 -3.96
C GLY A 151 5.54 -14.35 -3.39
N ALA A 152 6.72 -14.21 -2.81
CA ALA A 152 7.38 -15.31 -2.11
C ALA A 152 8.16 -14.79 -0.91
N ASP A 153 8.12 -15.56 0.17
CA ASP A 153 8.93 -15.38 1.37
C ASP A 153 10.07 -16.36 1.34
N TRP A 154 11.30 -15.87 1.41
CA TRP A 154 12.48 -16.69 1.56
C TRP A 154 12.92 -16.70 3.02
N SER A 155 12.80 -17.85 3.69
CA SER A 155 13.18 -18.03 5.09
C SER A 155 14.69 -18.05 5.23
N VAL A 156 15.26 -16.99 5.80
CA VAL A 156 16.69 -16.89 6.14
C VAL A 156 16.98 -17.66 7.43
N THR A 157 16.09 -17.51 8.40
CA THR A 157 16.08 -18.26 9.66
C THR A 157 14.66 -18.78 9.95
N LYS A 158 14.45 -19.47 11.08
CA LYS A 158 13.10 -19.87 11.51
C LYS A 158 12.17 -18.67 11.74
N ARG A 159 12.73 -17.50 12.07
CA ARG A 159 11.97 -16.29 12.41
C ARG A 159 12.09 -15.15 11.41
N ILE A 160 13.19 -15.07 10.66
CA ILE A 160 13.46 -13.96 9.73
C ILE A 160 13.30 -14.45 8.30
N PHE A 161 12.60 -13.67 7.49
CA PHE A 161 12.42 -13.93 6.07
C PHE A 161 12.60 -12.65 5.23
N VAL A 162 13.02 -12.85 3.99
CA VAL A 162 13.00 -11.83 2.93
C VAL A 162 11.73 -12.04 2.13
N ARG A 163 10.94 -10.97 1.95
CA ARG A 163 9.73 -10.98 1.13
C ARG A 163 9.99 -10.23 -0.17
N ALA A 164 9.62 -10.83 -1.28
CA ALA A 164 9.52 -10.17 -2.57
C ALA A 164 8.13 -10.43 -3.14
N GLN A 165 7.42 -9.36 -3.52
CA GLN A 165 6.06 -9.49 -4.04
C GLN A 165 5.74 -8.41 -5.07
N TYR A 166 4.76 -8.71 -5.90
CA TYR A 166 4.07 -7.76 -6.75
C TYR A 166 2.67 -7.52 -6.19
N ARG A 167 2.31 -6.26 -6.03
CA ARG A 167 0.97 -5.82 -5.64
C ARG A 167 0.38 -4.98 -6.75
N GLY A 168 -0.89 -5.17 -7.03
CA GLY A 168 -1.67 -4.35 -7.95
C GLY A 168 -2.83 -3.72 -7.20
N LEU A 169 -2.94 -2.40 -7.28
CA LEU A 169 -4.06 -1.62 -6.74
C LEU A 169 -4.91 -1.11 -7.90
N VAL A 170 -6.20 -1.41 -7.84
CA VAL A 170 -7.18 -0.95 -8.83
C VAL A 170 -8.16 -0.01 -8.13
N PHE A 171 -8.22 1.24 -8.55
CA PHE A 171 -9.04 2.27 -7.94
C PHE A 171 -9.47 3.33 -8.95
N ASN A 172 -10.45 4.16 -8.58
CA ASN A 172 -10.86 5.30 -9.39
C ASN A 172 -9.90 6.48 -9.16
N SER A 173 -9.36 7.06 -10.23
CA SER A 173 -8.43 8.20 -10.17
C SER A 173 -8.99 9.35 -9.32
N PRO A 174 -8.15 10.01 -8.49
CA PRO A 174 -8.56 11.21 -7.78
C PRO A 174 -8.82 12.34 -8.77
N THR A 175 -9.90 13.06 -8.59
CA THR A 175 -10.35 14.14 -9.52
C THR A 175 -9.91 15.54 -9.07
N PHE A 176 -9.25 15.71 -7.93
CA PHE A 176 -8.76 16.97 -7.34
C PHE A 176 -9.49 18.25 -7.78
N ASP A 177 -10.80 18.25 -7.88
CA ASP A 177 -11.70 19.34 -8.29
C ASP A 177 -11.34 20.14 -9.58
N ILE A 178 -10.10 19.97 -10.08
CA ILE A 178 -9.60 20.61 -11.32
C ILE A 178 -10.04 19.80 -12.55
N ALA A 179 -10.19 18.51 -12.42
CA ALA A 179 -10.55 17.60 -13.51
C ALA A 179 -12.05 17.20 -13.49
N ALA A 180 -12.85 17.67 -12.54
CA ALA A 180 -14.28 17.34 -12.43
C ALA A 180 -15.07 17.72 -13.71
N ASN A 181 -14.62 18.74 -14.43
CA ASN A 181 -15.19 19.14 -15.71
C ASN A 181 -14.66 18.38 -16.94
N LEU A 182 -13.67 17.48 -16.77
CA LEU A 182 -13.06 16.75 -17.88
C LEU A 182 -13.48 15.28 -17.96
N GLY A 183 -14.43 14.82 -17.15
CA GLY A 183 -14.97 13.46 -17.22
C GLY A 183 -13.95 12.37 -16.93
N ALA A 184 -12.97 12.64 -16.07
CA ALA A 184 -11.85 11.74 -15.76
C ALA A 184 -12.16 10.72 -14.64
N ASP A 185 -13.40 10.24 -14.53
CA ASP A 185 -13.74 9.14 -13.63
C ASP A 185 -13.31 7.82 -14.30
N ARG A 186 -12.01 7.48 -14.18
CA ARG A 186 -11.42 6.29 -14.80
C ARG A 186 -10.78 5.39 -13.76
N VAL A 187 -10.98 4.10 -13.97
CA VAL A 187 -10.28 3.05 -13.22
C VAL A 187 -8.79 3.10 -13.58
N THR A 188 -7.97 3.28 -12.57
CA THR A 188 -6.50 3.32 -12.66
C THR A 188 -5.92 2.07 -12.01
N HIS A 189 -4.86 1.57 -12.61
CA HIS A 189 -4.07 0.46 -12.10
C HIS A 189 -2.69 0.98 -11.64
N GLN A 190 -2.36 0.74 -10.38
CA GLN A 190 -1.06 1.02 -9.78
C GLN A 190 -0.35 -0.29 -9.51
N ALA A 191 0.84 -0.46 -10.10
CA ALA A 191 1.71 -1.60 -9.88
C ALA A 191 2.75 -1.27 -8.81
N GLU A 192 2.92 -2.15 -7.84
CA GLU A 192 3.83 -1.98 -6.71
C GLU A 192 4.69 -3.24 -6.52
N PRO A 193 5.80 -3.40 -7.26
CA PRO A 193 6.82 -4.36 -6.87
C PRO A 193 7.44 -3.96 -5.53
N THR A 194 7.54 -4.91 -4.60
CA THR A 194 8.06 -4.66 -3.26
C THR A 194 9.13 -5.68 -2.89
N ILE A 195 10.06 -5.25 -2.05
CA ILE A 195 11.05 -6.11 -1.41
C ILE A 195 11.29 -5.64 0.03
N GLY A 196 11.47 -6.58 0.95
CA GLY A 196 11.72 -6.22 2.35
C GLY A 196 12.03 -7.40 3.25
N LEU A 197 12.01 -7.12 4.53
CA LEU A 197 12.32 -8.08 5.60
C LEU A 197 11.09 -8.26 6.49
N GLY A 198 10.91 -9.48 6.97
CA GLY A 198 9.86 -9.81 7.92
C GLY A 198 10.35 -10.71 9.05
N PHE A 199 9.53 -10.72 10.09
CA PHE A 199 9.76 -11.49 11.30
C PHE A 199 8.50 -12.27 11.67
N ARG A 200 8.68 -13.54 12.08
CA ARG A 200 7.64 -14.47 12.54
C ARG A 200 7.68 -14.64 14.04
N PHE A 201 6.52 -14.61 14.71
CA PHE A 201 6.40 -14.77 16.15
C PHE A 201 5.09 -15.45 16.57
#